data_a388e60dc50d0a34f8b47bfbd0ca71de
#
_entry.id   a388e60dc50d0a34f8b47bfbd0ca71de
#
_cell.length_a   1.000
_cell.length_b   1.000
_cell.length_c   1.000
_cell.angle_alpha   90.00
_cell.angle_beta   90.00
_cell.angle_gamma   90.00
#
_symmetry.space_group_name_H-M   'P 1'
#
loop_
_entity.id
_entity.type
_entity.pdbx_description
1 polymer ?
#
loop_
_entity_poly.entity_id
_entity_poly.type
_entity_poly.pdbx_seq_one_letter_code
_entity_poly.pdbx_strand_id
1 'polypeptide(L)'
;MVFSSLTFLQCFLSLCLLAYFLVPQKWRNGTLFLFSLLFYAWGEPVYVVLMLFSTVLDYTCGQMVERHRGQRGAKIALLVSVCVNLGLLGVFKYSDFLIGTVNSIFGTAIPQPNLPLPIGISFYTFQTMSYTIDVYRGDAKAQKNIINFGAYVTLFPQLIAGPIVRYQTVADELEHRDCTADLFADGVKRFACGIGKKVLLANNIGLLWEAASAQATPTVLTAWLGVIAYGFQIYFDFSGYSDMAIGLGRMLGFRFLENFNYPFLADSITDFWRRWHISMGTWFRDYVYIPLGGNKGGLAKQLRNIAIVWLLTGFWHGASWNFVLWGVYFGVLLVLEKLFLLRWLKRLPAVLRHIYALVLVTISWTLFAFTEISKGAAWCKAMLSGMLFDSSSLYLLLTYGPMLAICALVATPLGKRFYEKLGTRLGQRALTVVDCGGLACVLVMAAAYLVSGSYNPFLYFRF
;
A
#
# COMPACT_ATOMS: atom_id res chain seq x y z
N MET A 1 15.68 -6.29 -3.27
CA MET A 1 15.11 -7.67 -3.18
C MET A 1 13.60 -7.56 -3.07
N VAL A 2 12.81 -8.50 -3.62
CA VAL A 2 11.33 -8.50 -3.50
C VAL A 2 10.84 -9.80 -2.85
N PHE A 3 9.72 -9.75 -2.11
CA PHE A 3 9.19 -10.92 -1.38
C PHE A 3 8.80 -12.07 -2.29
N SER A 4 8.35 -11.77 -3.50
CA SER A 4 8.02 -12.75 -4.54
C SER A 4 9.23 -13.11 -5.41
N SER A 5 10.40 -13.32 -4.83
CA SER A 5 11.58 -13.84 -5.51
C SER A 5 12.11 -15.09 -4.84
N LEU A 6 12.67 -16.02 -5.62
CA LEU A 6 13.25 -17.25 -5.10
C LEU A 6 14.41 -16.96 -4.15
N THR A 7 15.25 -15.96 -4.46
CA THR A 7 16.34 -15.51 -3.57
C THR A 7 15.83 -15.07 -2.20
N PHE A 8 14.70 -14.33 -2.16
CA PHE A 8 14.08 -13.96 -0.90
C PHE A 8 13.58 -15.18 -0.14
N LEU A 9 12.80 -16.04 -0.81
CA LEU A 9 12.12 -17.16 -0.16
C LEU A 9 13.10 -18.23 0.34
N GLN A 10 14.05 -18.62 -0.50
CA GLN A 10 14.95 -19.75 -0.20
C GLN A 10 16.17 -19.34 0.62
N CYS A 11 16.75 -18.17 0.36
CA CYS A 11 17.98 -17.76 1.02
C CYS A 11 17.72 -16.74 2.13
N PHE A 12 17.22 -15.57 1.79
CA PHE A 12 17.12 -14.48 2.75
C PHE A 12 16.18 -14.79 3.92
N LEU A 13 14.94 -15.19 3.63
CA LEU A 13 13.94 -15.46 4.67
C LEU A 13 14.36 -16.62 5.56
N SER A 14 14.86 -17.70 4.98
CA SER A 14 15.33 -18.88 5.74
C SER A 14 16.49 -18.52 6.68
N LEU A 15 17.50 -17.78 6.18
CA LEU A 15 18.63 -17.33 7.01
C LEU A 15 18.19 -16.34 8.08
N CYS A 16 17.28 -15.41 7.74
CA CYS A 16 16.74 -14.44 8.69
C CYS A 16 15.98 -15.12 9.83
N LEU A 17 15.07 -16.04 9.52
CA LEU A 17 14.31 -16.78 10.53
C LEU A 17 15.23 -17.66 11.38
N LEU A 18 16.16 -18.37 10.77
CA LEU A 18 17.15 -19.19 11.50
C LEU A 18 17.95 -18.33 12.49
N ALA A 19 18.54 -17.23 12.01
CA ALA A 19 19.30 -16.31 12.86
C ALA A 19 18.41 -15.74 13.99
N TYR A 20 17.18 -15.30 13.65
CA TYR A 20 16.25 -14.70 14.60
C TYR A 20 15.86 -15.63 15.75
N PHE A 21 15.65 -16.92 15.47
CA PHE A 21 15.25 -17.90 16.50
C PHE A 21 16.45 -18.51 17.25
N LEU A 22 17.65 -18.51 16.67
CA LEU A 22 18.86 -18.98 17.35
C LEU A 22 19.42 -17.98 18.36
N VAL A 23 19.22 -16.66 18.15
CA VAL A 23 19.73 -15.65 19.07
C VAL A 23 18.85 -15.51 20.32
N PRO A 24 19.44 -15.17 21.49
CA PRO A 24 18.67 -14.79 22.67
C PRO A 24 17.72 -13.62 22.42
N GLN A 25 16.60 -13.56 23.13
CA GLN A 25 15.54 -12.57 22.93
C GLN A 25 16.08 -11.11 22.91
N LYS A 26 17.04 -10.79 23.76
CA LYS A 26 17.68 -9.46 23.83
C LYS A 26 18.39 -9.03 22.55
N TRP A 27 18.80 -9.97 21.69
CA TRP A 27 19.49 -9.69 20.44
C TRP A 27 18.56 -9.71 19.20
N ARG A 28 17.31 -10.15 19.35
CA ARG A 28 16.36 -10.29 18.23
C ARG A 28 16.15 -9.00 17.44
N ASN A 29 16.03 -7.84 18.12
CA ASN A 29 15.89 -6.56 17.44
C ASN A 29 17.16 -6.17 16.67
N GLY A 30 18.34 -6.43 17.22
CA GLY A 30 19.61 -6.22 16.53
C GLY A 30 19.73 -7.10 15.27
N THR A 31 19.33 -8.36 15.38
CA THR A 31 19.28 -9.29 14.23
C THR A 31 18.31 -8.79 13.16
N LEU A 32 17.09 -8.36 13.55
CA LEU A 32 16.13 -7.83 12.60
C LEU A 32 16.64 -6.53 11.95
N PHE A 33 17.27 -5.64 12.73
CA PHE A 33 17.85 -4.42 12.20
C PHE A 33 18.91 -4.72 11.13
N LEU A 34 19.85 -5.64 11.44
CA LEU A 34 20.88 -6.05 10.51
C LEU A 34 20.30 -6.65 9.22
N PHE A 35 19.39 -7.63 9.34
CA PHE A 35 18.77 -8.26 8.16
C PHE A 35 17.93 -7.26 7.37
N SER A 36 17.26 -6.32 8.02
CA SER A 36 16.49 -5.26 7.33
C SER A 36 17.41 -4.33 6.55
N LEU A 37 18.56 -3.95 7.10
CA LEU A 37 19.56 -3.18 6.37
C LEU A 37 20.13 -3.94 5.18
N LEU A 38 20.42 -5.24 5.32
CA LEU A 38 20.86 -6.09 4.22
C LEU A 38 19.79 -6.20 3.13
N PHE A 39 18.52 -6.38 3.52
CA PHE A 39 17.39 -6.41 2.59
C PHE A 39 17.28 -5.15 1.78
N TYR A 40 17.37 -3.98 2.43
CA TYR A 40 17.28 -2.69 1.78
C TYR A 40 18.50 -2.40 0.91
N ALA A 41 19.71 -2.61 1.44
CA ALA A 41 20.95 -2.36 0.73
C ALA A 41 21.13 -3.26 -0.51
N TRP A 42 20.47 -4.43 -0.55
CA TRP A 42 20.46 -5.30 -1.74
C TRP A 42 19.86 -4.60 -2.98
N GLY A 43 18.85 -3.74 -2.79
CA GLY A 43 18.22 -2.99 -3.86
C GLY A 43 18.72 -1.55 -3.97
N GLU A 44 19.13 -0.97 -2.84
CA GLU A 44 19.43 0.46 -2.67
C GLU A 44 20.72 0.67 -1.85
N PRO A 45 21.89 0.26 -2.37
CA PRO A 45 23.13 0.29 -1.59
C PRO A 45 23.57 1.70 -1.16
N VAL A 46 23.26 2.72 -1.95
CA VAL A 46 23.59 4.12 -1.64
C VAL A 46 22.57 4.72 -0.69
N TYR A 47 21.28 4.50 -0.93
CA TYR A 47 20.20 5.14 -0.19
C TYR A 47 19.93 4.55 1.20
N VAL A 48 20.58 3.44 1.55
CA VAL A 48 20.59 2.95 2.94
C VAL A 48 21.14 4.00 3.91
N VAL A 49 22.10 4.82 3.46
CA VAL A 49 22.67 5.92 4.26
C VAL A 49 21.61 7.00 4.56
N LEU A 50 20.75 7.31 3.57
CA LEU A 50 19.66 8.28 3.75
C LEU A 50 18.62 7.78 4.78
N MET A 51 18.27 6.48 4.70
CA MET A 51 17.35 5.87 5.68
C MET A 51 17.96 5.86 7.10
N LEU A 52 19.25 5.55 7.23
CA LEU A 52 19.96 5.63 8.51
C LEU A 52 20.03 7.06 9.04
N PHE A 53 20.28 8.04 8.17
CA PHE A 53 20.25 9.47 8.54
C PHE A 53 18.89 9.87 9.10
N SER A 54 17.78 9.56 8.40
CA SER A 54 16.41 9.83 8.89
C SER A 54 16.14 9.11 10.21
N THR A 55 16.62 7.88 10.37
CA THR A 55 16.49 7.11 11.62
C THR A 55 17.16 7.80 12.79
N VAL A 56 18.43 8.24 12.64
CA VAL A 56 19.17 8.95 13.69
C VAL A 56 18.54 10.30 13.98
N LEU A 57 18.13 11.03 12.94
CA LEU A 57 17.47 12.32 13.08
C LEU A 57 16.20 12.20 13.95
N ASP A 58 15.30 11.29 13.59
CA ASP A 58 14.02 11.17 14.29
C ASP A 58 14.14 10.53 15.66
N TYR A 59 15.13 9.64 15.86
CA TYR A 59 15.49 9.17 17.19
C TYR A 59 15.91 10.33 18.09
N THR A 60 16.83 11.20 17.63
CA THR A 60 17.33 12.35 18.40
C THR A 60 16.24 13.39 18.62
N CYS A 61 15.44 13.69 17.60
CA CYS A 61 14.31 14.60 17.72
C CYS A 61 13.28 14.08 18.73
N GLY A 62 12.95 12.79 18.71
CA GLY A 62 12.05 12.17 19.68
C GLY A 62 12.54 12.30 21.13
N GLN A 63 13.85 12.05 21.37
CA GLN A 63 14.46 12.25 22.68
C GLN A 63 14.41 13.72 23.13
N MET A 64 14.68 14.67 22.20
CA MET A 64 14.61 16.10 22.50
C MET A 64 13.18 16.55 22.79
N VAL A 65 12.20 16.05 22.04
CA VAL A 65 10.78 16.32 22.28
C VAL A 65 10.36 15.86 23.67
N GLU A 66 10.74 14.66 24.08
CA GLU A 66 10.38 14.14 25.40
C GLU A 66 11.06 14.93 26.55
N ARG A 67 12.37 15.25 26.41
CA ARG A 67 13.13 16.03 27.43
C ARG A 67 12.61 17.43 27.62
N HIS A 68 12.13 18.08 26.53
CA HIS A 68 11.68 19.48 26.58
C HIS A 68 10.16 19.61 26.45
N ARG A 69 9.40 18.56 26.84
CA ARG A 69 7.94 18.55 26.76
C ARG A 69 7.32 19.78 27.41
N GLY A 70 6.42 20.46 26.68
CA GLY A 70 5.81 21.72 27.12
C GLY A 70 6.67 22.98 26.91
N GLN A 71 7.91 22.85 26.46
CA GLN A 71 8.81 23.96 26.19
C GLN A 71 8.99 24.20 24.67
N ARG A 72 9.58 25.36 24.31
CA ARG A 72 9.90 25.74 22.93
C ARG A 72 10.83 24.71 22.25
N GLY A 73 11.75 24.10 23.00
CA GLY A 73 12.69 23.09 22.51
C GLY A 73 11.99 21.88 21.90
N ALA A 74 10.89 21.39 22.48
CA ALA A 74 10.11 20.29 21.92
C ALA A 74 9.48 20.64 20.55
N LYS A 75 8.96 21.87 20.42
CA LYS A 75 8.39 22.36 19.16
C LYS A 75 9.45 22.50 18.06
N ILE A 76 10.65 23.00 18.42
CA ILE A 76 11.76 23.12 17.48
C ILE A 76 12.20 21.74 17.00
N ALA A 77 12.38 20.76 17.90
CA ALA A 77 12.76 19.41 17.54
C ALA A 77 11.73 18.74 16.62
N LEU A 78 10.43 18.92 16.91
CA LEU A 78 9.36 18.46 16.02
C LEU A 78 9.44 19.10 14.64
N LEU A 79 9.61 20.42 14.55
CA LEU A 79 9.71 21.13 13.27
C LEU A 79 10.94 20.68 12.47
N VAL A 80 12.09 20.47 13.13
CA VAL A 80 13.29 19.93 12.48
C VAL A 80 13.01 18.56 11.87
N SER A 81 12.44 17.63 12.65
CA SER A 81 12.04 16.30 12.14
C SER A 81 11.15 16.42 10.90
N VAL A 82 10.04 17.16 11.00
CA VAL A 82 9.07 17.30 9.92
C VAL A 82 9.69 17.98 8.69
N CYS A 83 10.38 19.10 8.87
CA CYS A 83 10.97 19.86 7.74
C CYS A 83 12.07 19.09 7.02
N VAL A 84 12.94 18.39 7.76
CA VAL A 84 14.02 17.61 7.14
C VAL A 84 13.44 16.41 6.39
N ASN A 85 12.53 15.65 6.98
CA ASN A 85 11.91 14.49 6.32
C ASN A 85 11.10 14.90 5.07
N LEU A 86 10.28 15.95 5.16
CA LEU A 86 9.54 16.46 4.00
C LEU A 86 10.48 17.10 2.98
N GLY A 87 11.58 17.73 3.42
CA GLY A 87 12.61 18.28 2.52
C GLY A 87 13.31 17.18 1.72
N LEU A 88 13.70 16.08 2.37
CA LEU A 88 14.28 14.92 1.68
C LEU A 88 13.29 14.32 0.69
N LEU A 89 12.04 14.10 1.11
CA LEU A 89 10.99 13.63 0.21
C LEU A 89 10.77 14.60 -0.96
N GLY A 90 10.81 15.92 -0.69
CA GLY A 90 10.69 16.98 -1.68
C GLY A 90 11.78 16.92 -2.73
N VAL A 91 13.03 16.78 -2.31
CA VAL A 91 14.19 16.72 -3.21
C VAL A 91 14.17 15.46 -4.07
N PHE A 92 14.01 14.29 -3.47
CA PHE A 92 14.12 13.04 -4.21
C PHE A 92 12.86 12.67 -5.03
N LYS A 93 11.67 13.07 -4.59
CA LYS A 93 10.42 12.71 -5.28
C LYS A 93 9.86 13.82 -6.17
N TYR A 94 10.00 15.08 -5.77
CA TYR A 94 9.24 16.17 -6.41
C TYR A 94 10.08 17.19 -7.16
N SER A 95 11.42 17.18 -7.06
CA SER A 95 12.27 18.18 -7.72
C SER A 95 12.05 18.23 -9.24
N ASP A 96 12.10 17.07 -9.92
CA ASP A 96 11.95 17.01 -11.38
C ASP A 96 10.55 17.42 -11.83
N PHE A 97 9.52 17.01 -11.10
CA PHE A 97 8.13 17.40 -11.36
C PHE A 97 7.91 18.91 -11.21
N LEU A 98 8.44 19.50 -10.15
CA LEU A 98 8.29 20.94 -9.89
C LEU A 98 9.07 21.76 -10.93
N ILE A 99 10.33 21.39 -11.22
CA ILE A 99 11.15 22.05 -12.22
C ILE A 99 10.52 21.90 -13.62
N GLY A 100 10.09 20.70 -13.98
CA GLY A 100 9.40 20.44 -15.25
C GLY A 100 8.13 21.26 -15.40
N THR A 101 7.35 21.41 -14.32
CA THR A 101 6.15 22.24 -14.30
C THR A 101 6.49 23.74 -14.49
N VAL A 102 7.51 24.24 -13.78
CA VAL A 102 7.99 25.62 -13.93
C VAL A 102 8.48 25.87 -15.35
N ASN A 103 9.30 24.96 -15.90
CA ASN A 103 9.79 25.06 -17.27
C ASN A 103 8.64 25.12 -18.30
N SER A 104 7.61 24.28 -18.09
CA SER A 104 6.44 24.22 -18.98
C SER A 104 5.59 25.50 -18.91
N ILE A 105 5.43 26.10 -17.74
CA ILE A 105 4.58 27.29 -17.54
C ILE A 105 5.29 28.56 -18.00
N PHE A 106 6.58 28.69 -17.65
CA PHE A 106 7.33 29.95 -17.88
C PHE A 106 8.28 29.89 -19.08
N GLY A 107 8.35 28.77 -19.82
CA GLY A 107 9.26 28.60 -20.94
C GLY A 107 10.73 28.61 -20.52
N THR A 108 11.04 28.26 -19.26
CA THR A 108 12.42 28.21 -18.76
C THR A 108 13.07 26.87 -19.09
N ALA A 109 14.40 26.82 -19.06
CA ALA A 109 15.17 25.59 -19.29
C ALA A 109 16.04 25.24 -18.07
N ILE A 110 15.45 25.28 -16.89
CA ILE A 110 16.11 24.90 -15.63
C ILE A 110 16.44 23.41 -15.70
N PRO A 111 17.70 23.00 -15.47
CA PRO A 111 18.08 21.60 -15.53
C PRO A 111 17.41 20.80 -14.40
N GLN A 112 16.87 19.64 -14.77
CA GLN A 112 16.29 18.69 -13.80
C GLN A 112 17.41 17.86 -13.19
N PRO A 113 17.42 17.65 -11.86
CA PRO A 113 18.47 16.87 -11.19
C PRO A 113 18.43 15.37 -11.51
N ASN A 114 17.33 14.83 -12.00
CA ASN A 114 17.14 13.42 -12.38
C ASN A 114 17.62 12.44 -11.28
N LEU A 115 17.26 12.73 -10.02
CA LEU A 115 17.63 11.92 -8.89
C LEU A 115 16.78 10.63 -8.88
N PRO A 116 17.40 9.44 -8.78
CA PRO A 116 16.63 8.21 -8.59
C PRO A 116 15.82 8.28 -7.28
N LEU A 117 14.56 7.85 -7.34
CA LEU A 117 13.69 7.83 -6.17
C LEU A 117 14.08 6.66 -5.24
N PRO A 118 14.54 6.91 -3.99
CA PRO A 118 14.84 5.84 -3.05
C PRO A 118 13.60 5.00 -2.75
N ILE A 119 13.67 3.69 -2.93
CA ILE A 119 12.56 2.78 -2.69
C ILE A 119 12.08 2.92 -1.22
N GLY A 120 10.77 3.09 -1.04
CA GLY A 120 10.15 3.19 0.28
C GLY A 120 10.30 4.53 0.99
N ILE A 121 10.95 5.56 0.40
CA ILE A 121 11.11 6.87 1.04
C ILE A 121 9.78 7.47 1.51
N SER A 122 8.72 7.34 0.75
CA SER A 122 7.39 7.84 1.12
C SER A 122 6.81 7.12 2.34
N PHE A 123 7.13 5.83 2.54
CA PHE A 123 6.64 5.02 3.66
C PHE A 123 7.43 5.29 4.94
N TYR A 124 8.75 5.18 4.91
CA TYR A 124 9.53 5.40 6.12
C TYR A 124 9.50 6.87 6.59
N THR A 125 9.37 7.84 5.67
CA THR A 125 9.14 9.26 6.03
C THR A 125 7.84 9.43 6.83
N PHE A 126 6.73 8.83 6.40
CA PHE A 126 5.47 8.88 7.14
C PHE A 126 5.57 8.15 8.49
N GLN A 127 6.29 7.06 8.52
CA GLN A 127 6.49 6.25 9.71
C GLN A 127 7.31 7.01 10.76
N THR A 128 8.46 7.58 10.40
CA THR A 128 9.33 8.30 11.32
C THR A 128 8.73 9.64 11.78
N MET A 129 8.10 10.40 10.86
CA MET A 129 7.38 11.62 11.24
C MET A 129 6.25 11.33 12.24
N SER A 130 5.48 10.25 12.03
CA SER A 130 4.40 9.89 12.95
C SER A 130 4.92 9.62 14.36
N TYR A 131 6.08 8.94 14.49
CA TYR A 131 6.72 8.73 15.79
C TYR A 131 7.02 10.05 16.50
N THR A 132 7.71 10.98 15.84
CA THR A 132 8.08 12.26 16.47
C THR A 132 6.84 13.09 16.84
N ILE A 133 5.78 13.08 16.01
CA ILE A 133 4.50 13.73 16.30
C ILE A 133 3.81 13.07 17.50
N ASP A 134 3.80 11.73 17.58
CA ASP A 134 3.14 10.99 18.67
C ASP A 134 3.86 11.24 20.00
N VAL A 135 5.20 11.29 20.02
CA VAL A 135 5.97 11.66 21.20
C VAL A 135 5.64 13.10 21.62
N TYR A 136 5.53 14.03 20.66
CA TYR A 136 5.17 15.42 20.96
C TYR A 136 3.76 15.56 21.54
N ARG A 137 2.79 14.80 21.04
CA ARG A 137 1.42 14.77 21.58
C ARG A 137 1.31 14.10 22.94
N GLY A 138 2.29 13.26 23.30
CA GLY A 138 2.26 12.44 24.50
C GLY A 138 1.56 11.09 24.29
N ASP A 139 1.24 10.76 23.06
CA ASP A 139 0.60 9.50 22.67
C ASP A 139 1.59 8.33 22.66
N ALA A 140 2.90 8.62 22.61
CA ALA A 140 3.99 7.65 22.74
C ALA A 140 5.12 8.19 23.61
N LYS A 141 5.92 7.27 24.19
CA LYS A 141 7.19 7.58 24.84
C LYS A 141 8.32 7.52 23.84
N ALA A 142 9.36 8.35 23.99
CA ALA A 142 10.53 8.26 23.16
C ALA A 142 11.27 6.93 23.39
N GLN A 143 11.63 6.25 22.31
CA GLN A 143 12.40 5.00 22.38
C GLN A 143 13.82 5.28 22.83
N LYS A 144 14.24 4.65 23.92
CA LYS A 144 15.57 4.89 24.53
C LYS A 144 16.70 4.14 23.84
N ASN A 145 16.39 3.06 23.11
CA ASN A 145 17.36 2.22 22.45
C ASN A 145 17.35 2.48 20.94
N ILE A 146 18.47 2.99 20.41
CA ILE A 146 18.62 3.30 18.98
C ILE A 146 18.49 2.05 18.09
N ILE A 147 18.88 0.86 18.58
CA ILE A 147 18.74 -0.40 17.84
C ILE A 147 17.27 -0.79 17.71
N ASN A 148 16.49 -0.64 18.79
CA ASN A 148 15.05 -0.91 18.75
C ASN A 148 14.33 0.07 17.82
N PHE A 149 14.70 1.35 17.85
CA PHE A 149 14.15 2.34 16.94
C PHE A 149 14.57 2.10 15.49
N GLY A 150 15.85 1.75 15.26
CA GLY A 150 16.35 1.36 13.95
C GLY A 150 15.64 0.11 13.41
N ALA A 151 15.45 -0.92 14.25
CA ALA A 151 14.69 -2.10 13.89
C ALA A 151 13.23 -1.76 13.50
N TYR A 152 12.57 -0.81 14.19
CA TYR A 152 11.24 -0.34 13.86
C TYR A 152 11.20 0.35 12.49
N VAL A 153 12.09 1.32 12.25
CA VAL A 153 12.08 2.11 11.02
C VAL A 153 12.42 1.26 9.80
N THR A 154 13.43 0.40 9.93
CA THR A 154 13.96 -0.37 8.79
C THR A 154 13.28 -1.72 8.59
N LEU A 155 12.34 -2.12 9.44
CA LEU A 155 11.76 -3.47 9.50
C LEU A 155 11.29 -3.94 8.11
N PHE A 156 12.02 -4.87 7.51
CA PHE A 156 11.87 -5.24 6.11
C PHE A 156 10.46 -5.68 5.70
N PRO A 157 9.63 -6.33 6.54
CA PRO A 157 8.27 -6.67 6.14
C PRO A 157 7.40 -5.47 5.76
N GLN A 158 7.57 -4.33 6.44
CA GLN A 158 6.73 -3.14 6.24
C GLN A 158 7.38 -2.06 5.38
N LEU A 159 8.72 -2.04 5.27
CA LEU A 159 9.54 -0.92 4.82
C LEU A 159 9.18 -0.39 3.43
N ILE A 160 8.88 -1.26 2.48
CA ILE A 160 8.79 -0.88 1.06
C ILE A 160 7.34 -0.51 0.67
N ALA A 161 6.38 -1.39 0.90
CA ALA A 161 4.97 -1.21 0.56
C ALA A 161 4.04 -1.96 1.54
N GLY A 162 4.50 -2.21 2.76
CA GLY A 162 3.68 -2.78 3.84
C GLY A 162 2.63 -1.80 4.36
N PRO A 163 1.80 -2.22 5.31
CA PRO A 163 0.99 -1.27 6.06
C PRO A 163 1.88 -0.20 6.70
N ILE A 164 1.44 1.06 6.70
CA ILE A 164 2.14 2.13 7.42
C ILE A 164 1.95 1.89 8.92
N VAL A 165 2.92 1.19 9.52
CA VAL A 165 2.86 0.79 10.93
C VAL A 165 3.37 1.95 11.78
N ARG A 166 2.54 2.42 12.70
CA ARG A 166 2.92 3.48 13.65
C ARG A 166 3.72 2.90 14.80
N TYR A 167 4.58 3.72 15.39
CA TYR A 167 5.37 3.30 16.53
C TYR A 167 4.51 2.82 17.71
N GLN A 168 3.40 3.52 18.00
CA GLN A 168 2.44 3.12 19.03
C GLN A 168 1.90 1.70 18.88
N THR A 169 1.75 1.24 17.63
CA THR A 169 1.18 -0.09 17.34
C THR A 169 2.13 -1.22 17.71
N VAL A 170 3.44 -0.98 17.66
CA VAL A 170 4.47 -2.01 17.86
C VAL A 170 5.43 -1.70 19.00
N ALA A 171 5.19 -0.62 19.75
CA ALA A 171 6.08 -0.17 20.82
C ALA A 171 6.30 -1.27 21.88
N ASP A 172 5.21 -1.88 22.36
CA ASP A 172 5.25 -2.95 23.36
C ASP A 172 5.92 -4.21 22.78
N GLU A 173 5.63 -4.55 21.50
CA GLU A 173 6.20 -5.71 20.83
C GLU A 173 7.69 -5.54 20.48
N LEU A 174 8.19 -4.30 20.39
CA LEU A 174 9.63 -4.03 20.27
C LEU A 174 10.38 -4.36 21.56
N GLU A 175 9.74 -4.18 22.71
CA GLU A 175 10.35 -4.46 24.02
C GLU A 175 10.09 -5.91 24.44
N HIS A 176 8.84 -6.35 24.34
CA HIS A 176 8.41 -7.68 24.76
C HIS A 176 7.47 -8.29 23.73
N ARG A 177 7.89 -9.36 23.08
CA ARG A 177 7.05 -10.10 22.16
C ARG A 177 7.25 -11.60 22.27
N ASP A 178 6.15 -12.32 22.15
CA ASP A 178 6.12 -13.77 22.15
C ASP A 178 5.85 -14.28 20.73
N CYS A 179 6.73 -15.17 20.26
CA CYS A 179 6.56 -15.89 19.00
C CYS A 179 6.03 -17.29 19.30
N THR A 180 4.72 -17.42 19.45
CA THR A 180 4.10 -18.74 19.65
C THR A 180 4.03 -19.52 18.35
N ALA A 181 4.00 -20.86 18.44
CA ALA A 181 3.87 -21.72 17.26
C ALA A 181 2.58 -21.42 16.47
N ASP A 182 1.49 -21.09 17.15
CA ASP A 182 0.21 -20.74 16.51
C ASP A 182 0.32 -19.42 15.73
N LEU A 183 0.95 -18.40 16.34
CA LEU A 183 1.16 -17.11 15.67
C LEU A 183 2.07 -17.27 14.45
N PHE A 184 3.11 -18.11 14.57
CA PHE A 184 4.00 -18.43 13.46
C PHE A 184 3.27 -19.15 12.33
N ALA A 185 2.48 -20.18 12.65
CA ALA A 185 1.68 -20.92 11.67
C ALA A 185 0.66 -20.02 10.96
N ASP A 186 -0.01 -19.13 11.69
CA ASP A 186 -0.91 -18.10 11.15
C ASP A 186 -0.13 -17.14 10.20
N GLY A 187 1.09 -16.77 10.59
CA GLY A 187 1.98 -15.96 9.77
C GLY A 187 2.33 -16.63 8.44
N VAL A 188 2.68 -17.93 8.46
CA VAL A 188 2.98 -18.72 7.26
C VAL A 188 1.76 -18.80 6.35
N LYS A 189 0.57 -19.09 6.89
CA LYS A 189 -0.69 -19.13 6.10
C LYS A 189 -0.94 -17.78 5.43
N ARG A 190 -0.84 -16.70 6.17
CA ARG A 190 -1.06 -15.35 5.65
C ARG A 190 -0.07 -14.98 4.57
N PHE A 191 1.20 -15.29 4.76
CA PHE A 191 2.27 -15.06 3.80
C PHE A 191 2.05 -15.83 2.50
N ALA A 192 1.70 -17.12 2.58
CA ALA A 192 1.40 -17.95 1.42
C ALA A 192 0.17 -17.43 0.64
N CYS A 193 -0.89 -17.00 1.35
CA CYS A 193 -2.03 -16.33 0.70
C CYS A 193 -1.60 -15.05 -0.05
N GLY A 194 -0.69 -14.26 0.55
CA GLY A 194 -0.13 -13.06 -0.09
C GLY A 194 0.66 -13.38 -1.36
N ILE A 195 1.52 -14.39 -1.34
CA ILE A 195 2.23 -14.87 -2.54
C ILE A 195 1.23 -15.34 -3.60
N GLY A 196 0.21 -16.11 -3.23
CA GLY A 196 -0.83 -16.54 -4.15
C GLY A 196 -1.53 -15.36 -4.82
N LYS A 197 -1.92 -14.33 -4.07
CA LYS A 197 -2.51 -13.12 -4.63
C LYS A 197 -1.57 -12.42 -5.63
N LYS A 198 -0.30 -12.27 -5.28
CA LYS A 198 0.70 -11.59 -6.15
C LYS A 198 0.99 -12.41 -7.40
N VAL A 199 1.36 -13.67 -7.24
CA VAL A 199 1.91 -14.49 -8.33
C VAL A 199 0.80 -15.08 -9.19
N LEU A 200 -0.24 -15.65 -8.56
CA LEU A 200 -1.28 -16.38 -9.31
C LEU A 200 -2.40 -15.47 -9.79
N LEU A 201 -2.70 -14.37 -9.10
CA LEU A 201 -3.80 -13.48 -9.51
C LEU A 201 -3.27 -12.20 -10.16
N ALA A 202 -2.50 -11.36 -9.45
CA ALA A 202 -2.09 -10.06 -9.95
C ALA A 202 -1.26 -10.16 -11.23
N ASN A 203 -0.25 -11.03 -11.26
CA ASN A 203 0.60 -11.18 -12.44
C ASN A 203 -0.17 -11.67 -13.66
N ASN A 204 -1.06 -12.66 -13.48
CA ASN A 204 -1.81 -13.23 -14.60
C ASN A 204 -2.90 -12.29 -15.13
N ILE A 205 -3.65 -11.61 -14.24
CA ILE A 205 -4.65 -10.64 -14.71
C ILE A 205 -4.00 -9.38 -15.32
N GLY A 206 -2.76 -9.07 -14.93
CA GLY A 206 -1.97 -8.00 -15.52
C GLY A 206 -1.70 -8.20 -17.01
N LEU A 207 -1.59 -9.45 -17.48
CA LEU A 207 -1.43 -9.75 -18.92
C LEU A 207 -2.63 -9.28 -19.75
N LEU A 208 -3.85 -9.32 -19.18
CA LEU A 208 -5.02 -8.75 -19.86
C LEU A 208 -4.90 -7.22 -19.99
N TRP A 209 -4.43 -6.54 -18.93
CA TRP A 209 -4.18 -5.10 -19.01
C TRP A 209 -3.13 -4.77 -20.07
N GLU A 210 -2.02 -5.51 -20.10
CA GLU A 210 -0.95 -5.31 -21.09
C GLU A 210 -1.47 -5.51 -22.51
N ALA A 211 -2.21 -6.60 -22.75
CA ALA A 211 -2.79 -6.88 -24.07
C ALA A 211 -3.85 -5.85 -24.50
N ALA A 212 -4.67 -5.36 -23.56
CA ALA A 212 -5.67 -4.34 -23.86
C ALA A 212 -5.02 -2.97 -24.11
N SER A 213 -4.06 -2.57 -23.27
CA SER A 213 -3.40 -1.26 -23.37
C SER A 213 -2.44 -1.13 -24.56
N ALA A 214 -2.03 -2.24 -25.14
CA ALA A 214 -1.22 -2.27 -26.37
C ALA A 214 -2.05 -1.98 -27.66
N GLN A 215 -3.39 -2.01 -27.60
CA GLN A 215 -4.23 -1.72 -28.75
C GLN A 215 -4.27 -0.22 -29.06
N ALA A 216 -3.97 0.15 -30.29
CA ALA A 216 -3.98 1.56 -30.73
C ALA A 216 -5.40 2.17 -30.69
N THR A 217 -6.40 1.39 -31.04
CA THR A 217 -7.82 1.78 -31.07
C THR A 217 -8.67 0.74 -30.33
N PRO A 218 -8.71 0.78 -28.99
CA PRO A 218 -9.48 -0.19 -28.22
C PRO A 218 -10.99 -0.02 -28.44
N THR A 219 -11.71 -1.13 -28.55
CA THR A 219 -13.18 -1.13 -28.52
C THR A 219 -13.67 -0.79 -27.11
N VAL A 220 -14.97 -0.48 -26.98
CA VAL A 220 -15.60 -0.26 -25.66
C VAL A 220 -15.36 -1.45 -24.74
N LEU A 221 -15.56 -2.68 -25.25
CA LEU A 221 -15.32 -3.90 -24.46
C LEU A 221 -13.87 -4.04 -24.06
N THR A 222 -12.90 -3.82 -24.96
CA THR A 222 -11.46 -3.87 -24.64
C THR A 222 -11.10 -2.85 -23.57
N ALA A 223 -11.62 -1.61 -23.68
CA ALA A 223 -11.33 -0.54 -22.73
C ALA A 223 -11.83 -0.87 -21.32
N TRP A 224 -13.05 -1.41 -21.19
CA TRP A 224 -13.58 -1.87 -19.90
C TRP A 224 -12.83 -3.08 -19.35
N LEU A 225 -12.57 -4.09 -20.16
CA LEU A 225 -11.81 -5.28 -19.75
C LEU A 225 -10.42 -4.89 -19.24
N GLY A 226 -9.72 -4.01 -19.97
CA GLY A 226 -8.40 -3.54 -19.58
C GLY A 226 -8.39 -2.82 -18.22
N VAL A 227 -9.29 -1.85 -18.02
CA VAL A 227 -9.29 -1.07 -16.77
C VAL A 227 -9.78 -1.89 -15.58
N ILE A 228 -10.71 -2.84 -15.77
CA ILE A 228 -11.12 -3.79 -14.72
C ILE A 228 -9.95 -4.71 -14.36
N ALA A 229 -9.23 -5.22 -15.37
CA ALA A 229 -8.03 -6.03 -15.15
C ALA A 229 -6.96 -5.26 -14.37
N TYR A 230 -6.71 -4.00 -14.72
CA TYR A 230 -5.79 -3.14 -13.98
C TYR A 230 -6.23 -2.92 -12.52
N GLY A 231 -7.54 -2.70 -12.29
CA GLY A 231 -8.09 -2.58 -10.94
C GLY A 231 -7.88 -3.83 -10.09
N PHE A 232 -8.08 -5.02 -10.67
CA PHE A 232 -7.76 -6.29 -9.99
C PHE A 232 -6.26 -6.49 -9.82
N GLN A 233 -5.45 -6.14 -10.81
CA GLN A 233 -4.01 -6.25 -10.74
C GLN A 233 -3.45 -5.43 -9.57
N ILE A 234 -3.78 -4.14 -9.47
CA ILE A 234 -3.30 -3.27 -8.39
C ILE A 234 -3.83 -3.72 -7.02
N TYR A 235 -5.08 -4.21 -6.95
CA TYR A 235 -5.64 -4.75 -5.72
C TYR A 235 -4.91 -5.99 -5.23
N PHE A 236 -4.74 -7.00 -6.08
CA PHE A 236 -4.09 -8.24 -5.68
C PHE A 236 -2.59 -8.09 -5.50
N ASP A 237 -1.95 -7.21 -6.27
CA ASP A 237 -0.54 -6.86 -6.09
C ASP A 237 -0.31 -6.25 -4.70
N PHE A 238 -1.05 -5.21 -4.36
CA PHE A 238 -0.86 -4.47 -3.12
C PHE A 238 -1.43 -5.20 -1.90
N SER A 239 -2.62 -5.80 -1.99
CA SER A 239 -3.14 -6.62 -0.88
C SER A 239 -2.31 -7.88 -0.65
N GLY A 240 -1.73 -8.46 -1.71
CA GLY A 240 -0.79 -9.57 -1.63
C GLY A 240 0.48 -9.20 -0.87
N TYR A 241 1.06 -8.03 -1.20
CA TYR A 241 2.19 -7.50 -0.45
C TYR A 241 1.84 -7.26 1.03
N SER A 242 0.70 -6.63 1.30
CA SER A 242 0.24 -6.38 2.67
C SER A 242 0.04 -7.69 3.45
N ASP A 243 -0.52 -8.73 2.81
CA ASP A 243 -0.69 -10.04 3.44
C ASP A 243 0.66 -10.71 3.73
N MET A 244 1.63 -10.60 2.81
CA MET A 244 3.00 -11.09 3.05
C MET A 244 3.66 -10.33 4.20
N ALA A 245 3.53 -9.01 4.25
CA ALA A 245 4.08 -8.18 5.33
C ALA A 245 3.48 -8.53 6.68
N ILE A 246 2.14 -8.67 6.77
CA ILE A 246 1.43 -9.08 8.00
C ILE A 246 1.84 -10.50 8.40
N GLY A 247 1.97 -11.41 7.43
CA GLY A 247 2.42 -12.78 7.66
C GLY A 247 3.83 -12.84 8.24
N LEU A 248 4.78 -12.13 7.63
CA LEU A 248 6.15 -12.00 8.14
C LEU A 248 6.20 -11.36 9.53
N GLY A 249 5.39 -10.31 9.75
CA GLY A 249 5.23 -9.71 11.08
C GLY A 249 4.83 -10.76 12.12
N ARG A 250 3.79 -11.56 11.85
CA ARG A 250 3.33 -12.63 12.77
C ARG A 250 4.40 -13.69 13.02
N MET A 251 5.14 -14.11 11.99
CA MET A 251 6.25 -15.07 12.17
C MET A 251 7.34 -14.52 13.10
N LEU A 252 7.53 -13.21 13.12
CA LEU A 252 8.52 -12.49 13.94
C LEU A 252 7.95 -11.98 15.29
N GLY A 253 6.67 -12.27 15.59
CA GLY A 253 6.00 -11.88 16.83
C GLY A 253 5.37 -10.48 16.81
N PHE A 254 5.24 -9.84 15.64
CA PHE A 254 4.57 -8.55 15.48
C PHE A 254 3.15 -8.69 14.93
N ARG A 255 2.24 -7.81 15.34
CA ARG A 255 0.84 -7.76 14.88
C ARG A 255 0.57 -6.47 14.13
N PHE A 256 0.78 -6.50 12.82
CA PHE A 256 0.47 -5.35 11.96
C PHE A 256 -1.03 -5.22 11.69
N LEU A 257 -1.46 -3.99 11.43
CA LEU A 257 -2.84 -3.66 11.10
C LEU A 257 -3.22 -4.17 9.71
N GLU A 258 -4.50 -4.55 9.55
CA GLU A 258 -5.06 -4.86 8.24
C GLU A 258 -5.06 -3.62 7.33
N ASN A 259 -4.67 -3.80 6.07
CA ASN A 259 -4.59 -2.72 5.11
C ASN A 259 -5.74 -2.74 4.08
N PHE A 260 -6.41 -3.88 3.92
CA PHE A 260 -7.53 -4.08 3.01
C PHE A 260 -8.65 -4.89 3.66
N ASN A 261 -9.91 -4.52 3.37
CA ASN A 261 -11.10 -5.24 3.83
C ASN A 261 -12.14 -5.33 2.71
N TYR A 262 -11.89 -6.18 1.70
CA TYR A 262 -12.79 -6.39 0.55
C TYR A 262 -13.32 -5.08 -0.06
N PRO A 263 -12.43 -4.21 -0.58
CA PRO A 263 -12.81 -2.85 -1.00
C PRO A 263 -13.82 -2.81 -2.14
N PHE A 264 -13.83 -3.81 -3.01
CA PHE A 264 -14.80 -3.88 -4.11
C PHE A 264 -16.22 -4.26 -3.67
N LEU A 265 -16.45 -4.50 -2.38
CA LEU A 265 -17.79 -4.62 -1.80
C LEU A 265 -18.36 -3.29 -1.29
N ALA A 266 -17.64 -2.19 -1.50
CA ALA A 266 -18.09 -0.88 -1.06
C ALA A 266 -19.39 -0.45 -1.78
N ASP A 267 -20.26 0.24 -1.06
CA ASP A 267 -21.52 0.78 -1.58
C ASP A 267 -21.49 2.32 -1.75
N SER A 268 -20.33 2.92 -1.51
CA SER A 268 -20.05 4.34 -1.67
C SER A 268 -18.54 4.56 -1.77
N ILE A 269 -18.11 5.70 -2.27
CA ILE A 269 -16.70 6.09 -2.30
C ILE A 269 -16.13 6.24 -0.89
N THR A 270 -16.94 6.77 0.03
CA THR A 270 -16.60 6.83 1.46
C THR A 270 -16.35 5.43 2.05
N ASP A 271 -17.18 4.44 1.74
CA ASP A 271 -16.99 3.06 2.21
C ASP A 271 -15.79 2.39 1.54
N PHE A 272 -15.56 2.66 0.23
CA PHE A 272 -14.37 2.16 -0.47
C PHE A 272 -13.08 2.56 0.25
N TRP A 273 -12.90 3.82 0.60
CA TRP A 273 -11.70 4.32 1.27
C TRP A 273 -11.56 3.88 2.73
N ARG A 274 -12.61 3.40 3.36
CA ARG A 274 -12.55 2.72 4.67
C ARG A 274 -12.04 1.28 4.56
N ARG A 275 -12.02 0.72 3.35
CA ARG A 275 -11.65 -0.66 3.05
C ARG A 275 -10.37 -0.79 2.25
N TRP A 276 -9.97 0.26 1.56
CA TRP A 276 -8.78 0.36 0.71
C TRP A 276 -7.69 1.14 1.43
N HIS A 277 -6.46 0.57 1.48
CA HIS A 277 -5.26 1.20 2.04
C HIS A 277 -5.51 1.88 3.41
N ILE A 278 -6.06 1.10 4.34
CA ILE A 278 -6.58 1.57 5.63
C ILE A 278 -5.49 2.28 6.44
N SER A 279 -4.24 1.78 6.40
CA SER A 279 -3.12 2.36 7.14
C SER A 279 -2.81 3.79 6.67
N MET A 280 -2.80 4.05 5.36
CA MET A 280 -2.63 5.40 4.80
C MET A 280 -3.82 6.31 5.14
N GLY A 281 -5.04 5.81 4.96
CA GLY A 281 -6.25 6.58 5.28
C GLY A 281 -6.30 7.00 6.74
N THR A 282 -5.91 6.12 7.66
CA THR A 282 -5.82 6.44 9.10
C THR A 282 -4.68 7.40 9.39
N TRP A 283 -3.53 7.30 8.70
CA TRP A 283 -2.43 8.23 8.84
C TRP A 283 -2.85 9.66 8.44
N PHE A 284 -3.44 9.86 7.24
CA PHE A 284 -3.93 11.17 6.82
C PHE A 284 -5.03 11.71 7.73
N ARG A 285 -5.91 10.84 8.24
CA ARG A 285 -6.93 11.24 9.22
C ARG A 285 -6.29 11.82 10.47
N ASP A 286 -5.32 11.12 11.07
CA ASP A 286 -4.84 11.42 12.41
C ASP A 286 -3.74 12.51 12.40
N TYR A 287 -2.97 12.61 11.32
CA TYR A 287 -1.87 13.57 11.22
C TYR A 287 -2.17 14.81 10.36
N VAL A 288 -3.22 14.78 9.54
CA VAL A 288 -3.62 15.92 8.71
C VAL A 288 -5.06 16.37 9.00
N TYR A 289 -6.04 15.47 8.83
CA TYR A 289 -7.46 15.86 8.92
C TYR A 289 -7.85 16.34 10.31
N ILE A 290 -7.51 15.60 11.37
CA ILE A 290 -7.84 15.95 12.76
C ILE A 290 -7.11 17.23 13.18
N PRO A 291 -5.80 17.44 12.94
CA PRO A 291 -5.11 18.70 13.25
C PRO A 291 -5.68 19.93 12.53
N LEU A 292 -6.21 19.77 11.31
CA LEU A 292 -6.91 20.85 10.59
C LEU A 292 -8.28 21.20 11.17
N GLY A 293 -8.71 20.52 12.25
CA GLY A 293 -9.99 20.69 12.93
C GLY A 293 -11.01 19.57 12.68
N GLY A 294 -10.69 18.60 11.80
CA GLY A 294 -11.54 17.45 11.55
C GLY A 294 -12.97 17.83 11.13
N ASN A 295 -13.95 17.29 11.86
CA ASN A 295 -15.38 17.59 11.70
C ASN A 295 -15.85 18.81 12.51
N LYS A 296 -14.95 19.44 13.30
CA LYS A 296 -15.29 20.58 14.14
C LYS A 296 -15.20 21.87 13.32
N GLY A 297 -16.07 22.82 13.60
CA GLY A 297 -16.01 24.16 13.01
C GLY A 297 -16.84 24.37 11.73
N GLY A 298 -17.85 23.53 11.48
CA GLY A 298 -18.84 23.71 10.43
C GLY A 298 -18.47 23.05 9.09
N LEU A 299 -19.45 23.04 8.17
CA LEU A 299 -19.36 22.33 6.90
C LEU A 299 -18.23 22.85 6.01
N ALA A 300 -18.08 24.18 5.87
CA ALA A 300 -17.03 24.77 5.02
C ALA A 300 -15.61 24.34 5.42
N LYS A 301 -15.30 24.33 6.72
CA LYS A 301 -13.99 23.85 7.21
C LYS A 301 -13.81 22.36 6.96
N GLN A 302 -14.87 21.57 7.11
CA GLN A 302 -14.83 20.14 6.83
C GLN A 302 -14.56 19.86 5.35
N LEU A 303 -15.23 20.55 4.43
CA LEU A 303 -15.01 20.43 2.99
C LEU A 303 -13.58 20.83 2.60
N ARG A 304 -13.07 21.95 3.15
CA ARG A 304 -11.69 22.36 2.98
C ARG A 304 -10.71 21.25 3.46
N ASN A 305 -10.95 20.68 4.63
CA ASN A 305 -10.10 19.63 5.17
C ASN A 305 -10.08 18.37 4.29
N ILE A 306 -11.25 17.98 3.75
CA ILE A 306 -11.35 16.88 2.78
C ILE A 306 -10.53 17.21 1.53
N ALA A 307 -10.71 18.41 0.95
CA ALA A 307 -9.98 18.84 -0.24
C ALA A 307 -8.45 18.81 -0.02
N ILE A 308 -7.97 19.34 1.10
CA ILE A 308 -6.54 19.32 1.45
C ILE A 308 -6.02 17.89 1.57
N VAL A 309 -6.71 17.02 2.30
CA VAL A 309 -6.29 15.62 2.48
C VAL A 309 -6.19 14.89 1.15
N TRP A 310 -7.18 15.06 0.27
CA TRP A 310 -7.19 14.34 -1.01
C TRP A 310 -6.20 14.90 -2.02
N LEU A 311 -5.96 16.21 -2.01
CA LEU A 311 -4.88 16.81 -2.78
C LEU A 311 -3.52 16.25 -2.33
N LEU A 312 -3.25 16.22 -1.02
CA LEU A 312 -2.03 15.65 -0.47
C LEU A 312 -1.92 14.13 -0.71
N THR A 313 -3.04 13.40 -0.68
CA THR A 313 -3.08 11.97 -0.99
C THR A 313 -2.68 11.72 -2.45
N GLY A 314 -3.23 12.47 -3.39
CA GLY A 314 -2.83 12.41 -4.79
C GLY A 314 -1.35 12.73 -4.98
N PHE A 315 -0.89 13.81 -4.38
CA PHE A 315 0.52 14.22 -4.40
C PHE A 315 1.44 13.14 -3.81
N TRP A 316 1.04 12.49 -2.72
CA TRP A 316 1.83 11.42 -2.09
C TRP A 316 1.99 10.20 -2.98
N HIS A 317 0.98 9.84 -3.78
CA HIS A 317 1.06 8.70 -4.70
C HIS A 317 2.13 8.88 -5.79
N GLY A 318 2.27 10.07 -6.36
CA GLY A 318 3.29 10.27 -7.41
C GLY A 318 3.51 11.72 -7.77
N ALA A 319 4.71 12.01 -8.27
CA ALA A 319 5.14 13.33 -8.73
C ALA A 319 4.72 13.52 -10.20
N SER A 320 3.42 13.56 -10.46
CA SER A 320 2.87 13.74 -11.80
C SER A 320 1.43 14.24 -11.73
N TRP A 321 1.00 14.98 -12.74
CA TRP A 321 -0.33 15.62 -12.77
C TRP A 321 -1.49 14.62 -12.78
N ASN A 322 -1.33 13.43 -13.33
CA ASN A 322 -2.36 12.38 -13.28
C ASN A 322 -2.69 11.98 -11.84
N PHE A 323 -1.70 11.88 -10.94
CA PHE A 323 -1.94 11.58 -9.53
C PHE A 323 -2.61 12.74 -8.78
N VAL A 324 -2.23 13.98 -9.10
CA VAL A 324 -2.89 15.17 -8.57
C VAL A 324 -4.38 15.16 -8.98
N LEU A 325 -4.66 14.93 -10.27
CA LEU A 325 -6.04 14.84 -10.78
C LEU A 325 -6.81 13.68 -10.17
N TRP A 326 -6.16 12.54 -9.95
CA TRP A 326 -6.75 11.40 -9.26
C TRP A 326 -7.15 11.76 -7.81
N GLY A 327 -6.29 12.48 -7.09
CA GLY A 327 -6.61 13.00 -5.76
C GLY A 327 -7.78 13.99 -5.78
N VAL A 328 -7.80 14.93 -6.74
CA VAL A 328 -8.91 15.88 -6.94
C VAL A 328 -10.21 15.14 -7.26
N TYR A 329 -10.17 14.12 -8.12
CA TYR A 329 -11.33 13.29 -8.47
C TYR A 329 -12.00 12.70 -7.22
N PHE A 330 -11.21 12.02 -6.35
CA PHE A 330 -11.76 11.47 -5.12
C PHE A 330 -12.17 12.55 -4.10
N GLY A 331 -11.41 13.64 -4.04
CA GLY A 331 -11.78 14.79 -3.20
C GLY A 331 -13.16 15.34 -3.56
N VAL A 332 -13.42 15.54 -4.85
CA VAL A 332 -14.72 16.00 -5.36
C VAL A 332 -15.83 15.00 -5.04
N LEU A 333 -15.63 13.72 -5.33
CA LEU A 333 -16.63 12.68 -5.06
C LEU A 333 -16.99 12.61 -3.57
N LEU A 334 -16.01 12.67 -2.68
CA LEU A 334 -16.26 12.65 -1.23
C LEU A 334 -16.94 13.91 -0.73
N VAL A 335 -16.63 15.07 -1.31
CA VAL A 335 -17.37 16.32 -1.04
C VAL A 335 -18.81 16.18 -1.48
N LEU A 336 -19.08 15.69 -2.69
CA LEU A 336 -20.44 15.46 -3.18
C LEU A 336 -21.21 14.43 -2.33
N GLU A 337 -20.57 13.32 -1.97
CA GLU A 337 -21.15 12.35 -1.04
C GLU A 337 -21.49 13.00 0.31
N LYS A 338 -20.61 13.81 0.84
CA LYS A 338 -20.83 14.50 2.11
C LYS A 338 -21.97 15.52 2.06
N LEU A 339 -22.07 16.27 0.97
CA LEU A 339 -23.09 17.32 0.81
C LEU A 339 -24.50 16.73 0.68
N PHE A 340 -24.71 15.83 -0.25
CA PHE A 340 -26.04 15.31 -0.57
C PHE A 340 -26.09 13.87 -1.06
N LEU A 341 -25.05 13.39 -1.77
CA LEU A 341 -25.13 12.16 -2.54
C LEU A 341 -25.30 10.91 -1.65
N LEU A 342 -24.66 10.84 -0.46
CA LEU A 342 -24.85 9.74 0.48
C LEU A 342 -26.32 9.62 0.95
N ARG A 343 -27.05 10.73 1.06
CA ARG A 343 -28.49 10.69 1.44
C ARG A 343 -29.33 10.07 0.32
N TRP A 344 -28.99 10.36 -0.93
CA TRP A 344 -29.66 9.80 -2.10
C TRP A 344 -29.31 8.32 -2.29
N LEU A 345 -28.06 7.98 -2.19
CA LEU A 345 -27.59 6.60 -2.28
C LEU A 345 -28.30 5.68 -1.26
N LYS A 346 -28.50 6.13 -0.03
CA LYS A 346 -29.23 5.36 1.00
C LYS A 346 -30.67 5.00 0.60
N ARG A 347 -31.28 5.72 -0.34
CA ARG A 347 -32.63 5.43 -0.86
C ARG A 347 -32.63 4.41 -1.99
N LEU A 348 -31.46 4.14 -2.59
CA LEU A 348 -31.32 3.20 -3.68
C LEU A 348 -31.14 1.77 -3.16
N PRO A 349 -31.56 0.74 -3.93
CA PRO A 349 -31.21 -0.66 -3.68
C PRO A 349 -29.71 -0.86 -3.57
N ALA A 350 -29.27 -1.84 -2.76
CA ALA A 350 -27.87 -2.14 -2.53
C ALA A 350 -27.08 -2.37 -3.83
N VAL A 351 -27.70 -3.03 -4.80
CA VAL A 351 -27.07 -3.32 -6.10
C VAL A 351 -26.69 -2.03 -6.84
N LEU A 352 -27.59 -1.02 -6.89
CA LEU A 352 -27.31 0.25 -7.56
C LEU A 352 -26.21 1.04 -6.84
N ARG A 353 -26.18 1.02 -5.51
CA ARG A 353 -25.10 1.62 -4.72
C ARG A 353 -23.74 0.97 -5.04
N HIS A 354 -23.74 -0.35 -5.16
CA HIS A 354 -22.56 -1.12 -5.52
C HIS A 354 -22.05 -0.75 -6.93
N ILE A 355 -22.97 -0.72 -7.91
CA ILE A 355 -22.65 -0.31 -9.30
C ILE A 355 -22.06 1.09 -9.31
N TYR A 356 -22.68 2.04 -8.59
CA TYR A 356 -22.16 3.41 -8.44
C TYR A 356 -20.69 3.42 -7.96
N ALA A 357 -20.42 2.74 -6.86
CA ALA A 357 -19.08 2.73 -6.28
C ALA A 357 -18.07 2.03 -7.22
N LEU A 358 -18.41 0.87 -7.78
CA LEU A 358 -17.54 0.09 -8.66
C LEU A 358 -17.21 0.84 -9.95
N VAL A 359 -18.21 1.47 -10.59
CA VAL A 359 -18.00 2.21 -11.84
C VAL A 359 -17.06 3.40 -11.60
N LEU A 360 -17.31 4.21 -10.57
CA LEU A 360 -16.45 5.36 -10.29
C LEU A 360 -15.04 4.97 -9.88
N VAL A 361 -14.88 3.92 -9.07
CA VAL A 361 -13.57 3.39 -8.71
C VAL A 361 -12.86 2.86 -9.96
N THR A 362 -13.54 2.12 -10.83
CA THR A 362 -12.96 1.60 -12.06
C THR A 362 -12.50 2.72 -13.00
N ILE A 363 -13.31 3.76 -13.20
CA ILE A 363 -12.92 4.94 -14.00
C ILE A 363 -11.68 5.62 -13.40
N SER A 364 -11.57 5.70 -12.07
CA SER A 364 -10.40 6.32 -11.43
C SER A 364 -9.09 5.64 -11.76
N TRP A 365 -9.10 4.34 -12.04
CA TRP A 365 -7.90 3.60 -12.41
C TRP A 365 -7.31 4.03 -13.75
N THR A 366 -8.08 4.65 -14.65
CA THR A 366 -7.53 5.23 -15.88
C THR A 366 -6.58 6.39 -15.58
N LEU A 367 -6.95 7.26 -14.61
CA LEU A 367 -6.07 8.35 -14.15
C LEU A 367 -4.81 7.82 -13.47
N PHE A 368 -4.89 6.66 -12.85
CA PHE A 368 -3.76 6.04 -12.15
C PHE A 368 -2.83 5.28 -13.11
N ALA A 369 -3.39 4.63 -14.14
CA ALA A 369 -2.66 3.79 -15.08
C ALA A 369 -1.84 4.58 -16.10
N PHE A 370 -2.34 5.75 -16.53
CA PHE A 370 -1.69 6.56 -17.56
C PHE A 370 -1.05 7.81 -16.97
N THR A 371 0.28 7.92 -17.09
CA THR A 371 1.02 9.13 -16.68
C THR A 371 0.70 10.33 -17.57
N GLU A 372 0.43 10.08 -18.86
CA GLU A 372 0.01 11.12 -19.82
C GLU A 372 -1.52 11.29 -19.76
N ILE A 373 -1.97 12.47 -19.35
CA ILE A 373 -3.40 12.81 -19.20
C ILE A 373 -4.16 12.61 -20.52
N SER A 374 -3.54 12.95 -21.66
CA SER A 374 -4.13 12.76 -22.99
C SER A 374 -4.48 11.30 -23.28
N LYS A 375 -3.59 10.36 -22.93
CA LYS A 375 -3.83 8.92 -23.07
C LYS A 375 -4.94 8.43 -22.15
N GLY A 376 -4.94 8.88 -20.89
CA GLY A 376 -6.02 8.58 -19.95
C GLY A 376 -7.38 9.10 -20.44
N ALA A 377 -7.44 10.33 -20.96
CA ALA A 377 -8.65 10.91 -21.53
C ALA A 377 -9.14 10.15 -22.78
N ALA A 378 -8.20 9.78 -23.67
CA ALA A 378 -8.52 8.96 -24.84
C ALA A 378 -9.07 7.59 -24.44
N TRP A 379 -8.51 6.96 -23.40
CA TRP A 379 -9.00 5.70 -22.86
C TRP A 379 -10.42 5.84 -22.26
N CYS A 380 -10.66 6.87 -21.48
CA CYS A 380 -12.02 7.18 -20.98
C CYS A 380 -13.02 7.39 -22.11
N LYS A 381 -12.60 8.07 -23.20
CA LYS A 381 -13.43 8.22 -24.40
C LYS A 381 -13.73 6.87 -25.03
N ALA A 382 -12.76 5.99 -25.17
CA ALA A 382 -12.96 4.64 -25.72
C ALA A 382 -13.89 3.78 -24.85
N MET A 383 -13.92 3.97 -23.52
CA MET A 383 -14.88 3.29 -22.63
C MET A 383 -16.33 3.70 -22.89
N LEU A 384 -16.58 4.88 -23.47
CA LEU A 384 -17.92 5.46 -23.63
C LEU A 384 -18.38 5.51 -25.09
N SER A 385 -17.47 5.44 -26.06
CA SER A 385 -17.79 5.66 -27.48
C SER A 385 -16.86 4.85 -28.39
N GLY A 386 -17.37 4.52 -29.58
CA GLY A 386 -16.66 3.75 -30.60
C GLY A 386 -17.33 2.42 -30.89
N MET A 387 -16.57 1.51 -31.51
CA MET A 387 -17.03 0.12 -31.76
C MET A 387 -17.24 -0.60 -30.43
N LEU A 388 -18.39 -1.24 -30.25
CA LEU A 388 -18.73 -1.90 -28.99
C LEU A 388 -17.80 -3.10 -28.71
N PHE A 389 -17.59 -3.95 -29.73
CA PHE A 389 -16.71 -5.13 -29.64
C PHE A 389 -16.27 -5.54 -31.05
N ASP A 390 -15.18 -6.26 -31.11
CA ASP A 390 -14.63 -6.91 -32.29
C ASP A 390 -14.14 -8.32 -31.96
N SER A 391 -13.57 -9.05 -32.93
CA SER A 391 -13.04 -10.39 -32.72
C SER A 391 -11.91 -10.41 -31.69
N SER A 392 -11.08 -9.36 -31.64
CA SER A 392 -9.99 -9.24 -30.68
C SER A 392 -10.50 -9.08 -29.25
N SER A 393 -11.49 -8.20 -29.03
CA SER A 393 -12.09 -7.99 -27.71
C SER A 393 -12.83 -9.24 -27.19
N LEU A 394 -13.51 -9.98 -28.08
CA LEU A 394 -14.14 -11.25 -27.74
C LEU A 394 -13.10 -12.32 -27.40
N TYR A 395 -12.00 -12.39 -28.15
CA TYR A 395 -10.89 -13.27 -27.83
C TYR A 395 -10.31 -12.97 -26.43
N LEU A 396 -10.07 -11.70 -26.09
CA LEU A 396 -9.61 -11.31 -24.75
C LEU A 396 -10.61 -11.73 -23.67
N LEU A 397 -11.91 -11.50 -23.90
CA LEU A 397 -12.95 -11.90 -22.94
C LEU A 397 -12.99 -13.41 -22.73
N LEU A 398 -12.91 -14.20 -23.80
CA LEU A 398 -12.94 -15.67 -23.69
C LEU A 398 -11.66 -16.21 -23.01
N THR A 399 -10.50 -15.65 -23.35
CA THR A 399 -9.21 -16.09 -22.80
C THR A 399 -9.08 -15.74 -21.32
N TYR A 400 -9.41 -14.52 -20.92
CA TYR A 400 -9.22 -14.04 -19.55
C TYR A 400 -10.50 -14.04 -18.71
N GLY A 401 -11.65 -14.34 -19.28
CA GLY A 401 -12.94 -14.41 -18.56
C GLY A 401 -12.91 -15.31 -17.32
N PRO A 402 -12.38 -16.54 -17.41
CA PRO A 402 -12.22 -17.39 -16.23
C PRO A 402 -11.37 -16.74 -15.13
N MET A 403 -10.27 -16.07 -15.51
CA MET A 403 -9.41 -15.36 -14.55
C MET A 403 -10.09 -14.16 -13.92
N LEU A 404 -10.86 -13.38 -14.69
CA LEU A 404 -11.68 -12.29 -14.17
C LEU A 404 -12.71 -12.80 -13.16
N ALA A 405 -13.37 -13.94 -13.44
CA ALA A 405 -14.32 -14.56 -12.53
C ALA A 405 -13.65 -15.02 -11.23
N ILE A 406 -12.47 -15.64 -11.30
CA ILE A 406 -11.67 -16.01 -10.12
C ILE A 406 -11.30 -14.76 -9.32
N CYS A 407 -10.79 -13.71 -9.97
CA CYS A 407 -10.43 -12.46 -9.33
C CYS A 407 -11.66 -11.82 -8.63
N ALA A 408 -12.81 -11.78 -9.29
CA ALA A 408 -14.05 -11.26 -8.71
C ALA A 408 -14.48 -12.07 -7.48
N LEU A 409 -14.38 -13.39 -7.52
CA LEU A 409 -14.74 -14.27 -6.41
C LEU A 409 -13.80 -14.09 -5.21
N VAL A 410 -12.48 -14.07 -5.45
CA VAL A 410 -11.46 -13.90 -4.39
C VAL A 410 -11.47 -12.49 -3.81
N ALA A 411 -11.93 -11.49 -4.56
CA ALA A 411 -12.14 -10.13 -4.05
C ALA A 411 -13.33 -10.00 -3.08
N THR A 412 -14.06 -11.08 -2.81
CA THR A 412 -15.19 -11.15 -1.87
C THR A 412 -14.88 -12.05 -0.67
N PRO A 413 -15.63 -11.95 0.43
CA PRO A 413 -15.47 -12.86 1.58
C PRO A 413 -16.04 -14.27 1.36
N LEU A 414 -16.49 -14.62 0.14
CA LEU A 414 -17.11 -15.93 -0.13
C LEU A 414 -16.17 -17.08 0.17
N GLY A 415 -14.90 -16.97 -0.25
CA GLY A 415 -13.89 -17.99 0.05
C GLY A 415 -13.69 -18.18 1.56
N LYS A 416 -13.60 -17.08 2.32
CA LYS A 416 -13.50 -17.11 3.79
C LYS A 416 -14.73 -17.77 4.43
N ARG A 417 -15.92 -17.37 4.02
CA ARG A 417 -17.18 -17.95 4.54
C ARG A 417 -17.31 -19.43 4.20
N PHE A 418 -16.89 -19.83 3.00
CA PHE A 418 -16.88 -21.24 2.62
C PHE A 418 -15.91 -22.03 3.50
N TYR A 419 -14.70 -21.51 3.72
CA TYR A 419 -13.72 -22.14 4.62
C TYR A 419 -14.23 -22.26 6.06
N GLU A 420 -14.83 -21.20 6.62
CA GLU A 420 -15.45 -21.23 7.96
C GLU A 420 -16.55 -22.30 8.04
N LYS A 421 -17.41 -22.38 7.02
CA LYS A 421 -18.46 -23.40 6.94
C LYS A 421 -17.88 -24.81 6.78
N LEU A 422 -16.77 -24.96 6.07
CA LEU A 422 -16.08 -26.23 5.96
C LEU A 422 -15.52 -26.66 7.33
N GLY A 423 -14.93 -25.71 8.07
CA GLY A 423 -14.39 -25.93 9.42
C GLY A 423 -15.45 -26.41 10.43
N THR A 424 -16.72 -25.95 10.29
CA THR A 424 -17.80 -26.44 11.15
C THR A 424 -18.26 -27.85 10.80
N ARG A 425 -17.96 -28.35 9.61
CA ARG A 425 -18.37 -29.70 9.15
C ARG A 425 -17.25 -30.72 9.26
N LEU A 426 -16.00 -30.30 9.10
CA LEU A 426 -14.83 -31.15 9.20
C LEU A 426 -14.28 -31.11 10.64
N GLY A 427 -13.83 -32.23 11.14
CA GLY A 427 -13.06 -32.23 12.39
C GLY A 427 -11.73 -31.49 12.23
N GLN A 428 -11.18 -31.02 13.36
CA GLN A 428 -9.94 -30.21 13.39
C GLN A 428 -8.79 -30.83 12.59
N ARG A 429 -8.59 -32.14 12.66
CA ARG A 429 -7.55 -32.85 11.91
C ARG A 429 -7.73 -32.76 10.39
N ALA A 430 -8.97 -32.95 9.91
CA ALA A 430 -9.28 -32.84 8.47
C ALA A 430 -9.09 -31.41 7.98
N LEU A 431 -9.46 -30.41 8.78
CA LEU A 431 -9.25 -29.00 8.43
C LEU A 431 -7.75 -28.67 8.34
N THR A 432 -6.92 -29.19 9.26
CA THR A 432 -5.45 -29.02 9.19
C THR A 432 -4.87 -29.64 7.92
N VAL A 433 -5.36 -30.82 7.49
CA VAL A 433 -4.91 -31.46 6.23
C VAL A 433 -5.30 -30.60 5.03
N VAL A 434 -6.51 -30.04 5.00
CA VAL A 434 -6.97 -29.13 3.95
C VAL A 434 -6.10 -27.87 3.91
N ASP A 435 -5.79 -27.29 5.08
CA ASP A 435 -4.90 -26.13 5.18
C ASP A 435 -3.50 -26.43 4.64
N CYS A 436 -2.87 -27.49 5.15
CA CYS A 436 -1.52 -27.88 4.70
C CYS A 436 -1.48 -28.19 3.21
N GLY A 437 -2.46 -28.95 2.71
CA GLY A 437 -2.56 -29.29 1.28
C GLY A 437 -2.80 -28.04 0.41
N GLY A 438 -3.70 -27.16 0.81
CA GLY A 438 -3.98 -25.91 0.12
C GLY A 438 -2.77 -24.97 0.08
N LEU A 439 -2.07 -24.84 1.22
CA LEU A 439 -0.84 -24.03 1.29
C LEU A 439 0.27 -24.60 0.41
N ALA A 440 0.50 -25.93 0.47
CA ALA A 440 1.49 -26.59 -0.37
C ALA A 440 1.17 -26.38 -1.86
N CYS A 441 -0.09 -26.53 -2.25
CA CYS A 441 -0.54 -26.31 -3.63
C CYS A 441 -0.25 -24.86 -4.08
N VAL A 442 -0.63 -23.86 -3.29
CA VAL A 442 -0.38 -22.44 -3.60
C VAL A 442 1.13 -22.16 -3.72
N LEU A 443 1.93 -22.67 -2.80
CA LEU A 443 3.39 -22.44 -2.82
C LEU A 443 4.08 -23.13 -4.00
N VAL A 444 3.69 -24.37 -4.34
CA VAL A 444 4.23 -25.10 -5.49
C VAL A 444 3.85 -24.40 -6.79
N MET A 445 2.58 -24.01 -6.97
CA MET A 445 2.16 -23.25 -8.14
C MET A 445 2.88 -21.91 -8.23
N ALA A 446 2.97 -21.17 -7.15
CA ALA A 446 3.69 -19.90 -7.13
C ALA A 446 5.17 -20.09 -7.45
N ALA A 447 5.83 -21.12 -6.91
CA ALA A 447 7.22 -21.44 -7.23
C ALA A 447 7.40 -21.77 -8.72
N ALA A 448 6.51 -22.55 -9.32
CA ALA A 448 6.54 -22.86 -10.76
C ALA A 448 6.46 -21.57 -11.60
N TYR A 449 5.54 -20.65 -11.27
CA TYR A 449 5.45 -19.36 -11.95
C TYR A 449 6.70 -18.47 -11.72
N LEU A 450 7.29 -18.48 -10.53
CA LEU A 450 8.50 -17.71 -10.22
C LEU A 450 9.74 -18.24 -10.92
N VAL A 451 9.82 -19.55 -11.18
CA VAL A 451 10.91 -20.16 -11.96
C VAL A 451 10.78 -19.88 -13.46
N SER A 452 9.54 -19.92 -13.98
CA SER A 452 9.28 -19.72 -15.41
C SER A 452 9.19 -18.24 -15.82
N GLY A 453 8.89 -17.34 -14.86
CA GLY A 453 8.66 -15.93 -15.13
C GLY A 453 9.91 -15.06 -14.96
N SER A 454 9.99 -13.99 -15.73
CA SER A 454 10.97 -12.92 -15.51
C SER A 454 10.64 -12.15 -14.22
N TYR A 455 11.63 -11.39 -13.71
CA TYR A 455 11.47 -10.49 -12.58
C TYR A 455 10.24 -9.58 -12.75
N ASN A 456 9.27 -9.73 -11.88
CA ASN A 456 8.04 -8.94 -11.87
C ASN A 456 7.94 -8.16 -10.55
N PRO A 457 8.44 -6.90 -10.52
CA PRO A 457 8.37 -6.05 -9.34
C PRO A 457 6.93 -5.69 -9.00
N PHE A 458 6.70 -5.26 -7.77
CA PHE A 458 5.40 -4.69 -7.39
C PHE A 458 5.11 -3.44 -8.20
N LEU A 459 3.86 -3.29 -8.64
CA LEU A 459 3.41 -2.09 -9.35
C LEU A 459 3.70 -0.82 -8.58
N TYR A 460 3.63 -0.88 -7.25
CA TYR A 460 3.88 0.26 -6.37
C TYR A 460 5.32 0.81 -6.43
N PHE A 461 6.28 0.09 -6.98
CA PHE A 461 7.64 0.61 -7.21
C PHE A 461 7.74 1.55 -8.39
N ARG A 462 6.68 1.68 -9.17
CA ARG A 462 6.63 2.58 -10.33
C ARG A 462 6.10 3.98 -9.99
N PHE A 463 5.68 4.22 -8.73
CA PHE A 463 5.01 5.44 -8.29
C PHE A 463 5.78 6.22 -7.23
#